data_44fe4fe7e118679cfa639aa7b5020b76
#
_entry.id   44fe4fe7e118679cfa639aa7b5020b76
#
_cell.length_a   1.000
_cell.length_b   1.000
_cell.length_c   1.000
_cell.angle_alpha   90.00
_cell.angle_beta   90.00
_cell.angle_gamma   90.00
#
_symmetry.space_group_name_H-M   'P 1'
#
loop_
_entity.id
_entity.type
_entity.pdbx_description
1 polymer ?
#
loop_
_entity_poly.entity_id
_entity_poly.type
_entity_poly.pdbx_seq_one_letter_code
_entity_poly.pdbx_strand_id
1 'polypeptide(L)'
;MRNPIGSWARALVAVAGGLLCFGLHSGLEAANRLYIEPQTVDVGAVGVEIPVRLDADQPLYAFSLSILTDETLLEIKSVTVAGTAAAAAQWADGTVFDGGRRITYGVVMTYDPFDVNAKIRAGTGIVIAKLVCDVKATAETTVSVRFEDVPAANPQQTASAKNVLVGEEGLPLPLTSQAGTITIQETSGPVFIRGDSNNDTEVDISDAVFHLGYLFLGGETPPCLKASDMDDNGALEITDAIYLLNYLFLGGSIVPPPFPEPGPDPTPDDLSCNL
;
A
#
# COMPACT_ATOMS: atom_id res chain seq x y z
N MET A 1 19.85 32.03 -1.92
CA MET A 1 20.23 30.83 -2.71
C MET A 1 18.99 30.36 -3.42
N ARG A 2 18.95 30.45 -4.74
CA ARG A 2 17.77 30.07 -5.54
C ARG A 2 17.77 28.55 -5.69
N ASN A 3 16.67 27.93 -5.32
CA ASN A 3 16.46 26.50 -5.39
C ASN A 3 16.43 26.04 -6.87
N PRO A 4 17.31 25.15 -7.36
CA PRO A 4 17.38 24.76 -8.77
C PRO A 4 16.23 23.85 -9.25
N ILE A 5 15.35 23.44 -8.35
CA ILE A 5 14.27 22.47 -8.60
C ILE A 5 13.16 23.02 -9.54
N GLY A 6 13.05 24.35 -9.68
CA GLY A 6 11.95 24.98 -10.44
C GLY A 6 12.01 24.87 -11.96
N SER A 7 13.12 24.43 -12.56
CA SER A 7 13.28 24.48 -14.01
C SER A 7 13.06 23.11 -14.71
N TRP A 8 13.30 22.02 -14.03
CA TRP A 8 13.18 20.67 -14.61
C TRP A 8 11.77 20.08 -14.54
N ALA A 9 11.01 20.41 -13.50
CA ALA A 9 9.58 20.09 -13.47
C ALA A 9 8.79 20.79 -14.60
N ARG A 10 9.34 21.90 -15.12
CA ARG A 10 8.76 22.60 -16.28
C ARG A 10 9.11 21.96 -17.63
N ALA A 11 10.19 21.20 -17.72
CA ALA A 11 10.61 20.52 -18.95
C ALA A 11 9.74 19.30 -19.29
N LEU A 12 9.20 18.61 -18.29
CA LEU A 12 8.30 17.46 -18.46
C LEU A 12 6.91 17.84 -19.01
N VAL A 13 6.52 19.10 -18.97
CA VAL A 13 5.18 19.59 -19.38
C VAL A 13 5.16 20.19 -20.79
N ALA A 14 6.29 20.52 -21.40
CA ALA A 14 6.34 21.39 -22.59
C ALA A 14 6.42 20.69 -23.95
N VAL A 15 6.45 19.35 -24.04
CA VAL A 15 6.69 18.65 -25.35
C VAL A 15 5.44 17.97 -25.92
N ALA A 16 4.25 18.26 -25.44
CA ALA A 16 3.01 17.71 -26.02
C ALA A 16 2.35 18.55 -27.10
N GLY A 17 3.12 19.29 -27.90
CA GLY A 17 2.58 20.14 -28.99
C GLY A 17 3.45 20.13 -30.23
N GLY A 18 3.12 19.26 -31.21
CA GLY A 18 3.49 19.44 -32.61
C GLY A 18 4.45 18.42 -33.19
N LEU A 19 4.05 17.50 -33.96
CA LEU A 19 4.14 17.36 -35.42
C LEU A 19 3.70 15.99 -35.91
N LEU A 20 2.70 15.96 -36.78
CA LEU A 20 2.32 14.75 -37.52
C LEU A 20 3.45 14.37 -38.48
N CYS A 21 3.96 13.14 -38.32
CA CYS A 21 4.61 12.43 -39.44
C CYS A 21 3.93 11.06 -39.59
N PHE A 22 3.26 10.90 -40.71
CA PHE A 22 2.66 9.63 -41.15
C PHE A 22 3.75 8.61 -41.39
N GLY A 23 3.85 7.62 -40.56
CA GLY A 23 4.54 6.37 -40.83
C GLY A 23 3.57 5.22 -40.48
N LEU A 24 3.11 4.51 -41.50
CA LEU A 24 2.36 3.28 -41.36
C LEU A 24 3.18 2.26 -40.56
N HIS A 25 2.90 2.17 -39.27
CA HIS A 25 3.33 1.03 -38.46
C HIS A 25 2.09 0.19 -38.12
N SER A 26 2.05 -1.02 -38.69
CA SER A 26 1.18 -2.12 -38.28
C SER A 26 1.17 -2.26 -36.77
N GLY A 27 -0.01 -2.28 -36.16
CA GLY A 27 -0.29 -2.34 -34.73
C GLY A 27 0.67 -3.21 -33.90
N LEU A 28 1.72 -2.60 -33.36
CA LEU A 28 2.30 -3.08 -32.10
C LEU A 28 1.48 -2.41 -30.99
N GLU A 29 0.83 -3.23 -30.17
CA GLU A 29 0.31 -2.80 -28.87
C GLU A 29 1.46 -2.11 -28.14
N ALA A 30 1.15 -1.02 -27.41
CA ALA A 30 2.16 -0.33 -26.63
C ALA A 30 2.85 -1.32 -25.69
N ALA A 31 4.15 -1.52 -25.89
CA ALA A 31 4.91 -2.52 -25.16
C ALA A 31 5.07 -2.20 -23.66
N ASN A 32 4.66 -0.99 -23.25
CA ASN A 32 4.70 -0.56 -21.85
C ASN A 32 3.28 -0.49 -21.26
N ARG A 33 3.07 -1.14 -20.12
CA ARG A 33 1.79 -1.20 -19.45
C ARG A 33 1.94 -0.95 -17.94
N LEU A 34 1.21 0.06 -17.44
CA LEU A 34 0.97 0.25 -16.00
C LEU A 34 -0.28 -0.52 -15.61
N TYR A 35 -0.23 -1.24 -14.50
CA TYR A 35 -1.39 -1.97 -14.02
C TYR A 35 -1.34 -2.21 -12.52
N ILE A 36 -2.50 -2.51 -11.98
CA ILE A 36 -2.71 -2.98 -10.62
C ILE A 36 -3.36 -4.36 -10.72
N GLU A 37 -2.75 -5.36 -10.10
CA GLU A 37 -3.33 -6.71 -10.05
C GLU A 37 -4.56 -6.71 -9.13
N PRO A 38 -5.59 -7.51 -9.47
CA PRO A 38 -6.69 -7.75 -8.54
C PRO A 38 -6.15 -8.34 -7.24
N GLN A 39 -6.62 -7.81 -6.12
CA GLN A 39 -6.28 -8.33 -4.79
C GLN A 39 -7.47 -8.22 -3.85
N THR A 40 -7.42 -8.99 -2.77
CA THR A 40 -8.43 -9.00 -1.73
C THR A 40 -7.84 -8.36 -0.46
N VAL A 41 -8.64 -7.55 0.21
CA VAL A 41 -8.30 -6.88 1.47
C VAL A 41 -9.49 -6.96 2.42
N ASP A 42 -9.26 -6.85 3.71
CA ASP A 42 -10.32 -6.95 4.69
C ASP A 42 -11.00 -5.61 4.95
N VAL A 43 -12.27 -5.66 5.34
CA VAL A 43 -13.03 -4.51 5.82
C VAL A 43 -12.29 -3.85 6.99
N GLY A 44 -12.13 -2.52 6.93
CA GLY A 44 -11.49 -1.74 7.99
C GLY A 44 -9.97 -1.88 8.08
N ALA A 45 -9.33 -2.65 7.20
CA ALA A 45 -7.86 -2.78 7.19
C ALA A 45 -7.19 -1.42 6.96
N VAL A 46 -6.09 -1.15 7.67
CA VAL A 46 -5.32 0.09 7.60
C VAL A 46 -3.90 -0.17 7.10
N GLY A 47 -3.34 0.81 6.37
CA GLY A 47 -1.98 0.70 5.87
C GLY A 47 -1.78 -0.36 4.78
N VAL A 48 -2.84 -0.79 4.09
CA VAL A 48 -2.77 -1.80 3.04
C VAL A 48 -1.89 -1.32 1.89
N GLU A 49 -0.90 -2.11 1.51
CA GLU A 49 -0.03 -1.81 0.37
C GLU A 49 -0.60 -2.41 -0.92
N ILE A 50 -0.89 -1.54 -1.91
CA ILE A 50 -1.36 -1.94 -3.25
C ILE A 50 -0.24 -1.71 -4.25
N PRO A 51 0.40 -2.76 -4.78
CA PRO A 51 1.50 -2.62 -5.73
C PRO A 51 1.05 -2.05 -7.07
N VAL A 52 1.74 -1.01 -7.53
CA VAL A 52 1.67 -0.49 -8.89
C VAL A 52 2.73 -1.19 -9.72
N ARG A 53 2.29 -1.91 -10.74
CA ARG A 53 3.15 -2.73 -11.59
C ARG A 53 3.33 -2.14 -12.98
N LEU A 54 4.45 -2.50 -13.55
CA LEU A 54 4.88 -2.09 -14.87
C LEU A 54 5.38 -3.28 -15.67
N ASP A 55 4.94 -3.39 -16.91
CA ASP A 55 5.67 -4.08 -17.97
C ASP A 55 6.39 -3.03 -18.81
N ALA A 56 7.68 -3.18 -19.05
CA ALA A 56 8.50 -2.23 -19.81
C ALA A 56 9.41 -2.94 -20.80
N ASP A 57 9.44 -2.50 -22.03
CA ASP A 57 10.29 -3.01 -23.11
C ASP A 57 11.70 -2.41 -23.09
N GLN A 58 11.88 -1.30 -22.39
CA GLN A 58 13.15 -0.61 -22.26
C GLN A 58 13.34 -0.04 -20.84
N PRO A 59 14.57 0.32 -20.45
CA PRO A 59 14.83 0.93 -19.17
C PRO A 59 14.14 2.28 -18.99
N LEU A 60 13.72 2.59 -17.75
CA LEU A 60 13.11 3.87 -17.38
C LEU A 60 14.01 4.66 -16.44
N TYR A 61 14.02 5.96 -16.62
CA TYR A 61 14.78 6.91 -15.82
C TYR A 61 13.91 7.83 -14.99
N ALA A 62 12.63 7.96 -15.36
CA ALA A 62 11.63 8.68 -14.58
C ALA A 62 10.23 8.17 -14.89
N PHE A 63 9.29 8.40 -13.98
CA PHE A 63 7.88 8.22 -14.24
C PHE A 63 7.02 9.17 -13.41
N SER A 64 5.80 9.40 -13.86
CA SER A 64 4.75 10.02 -13.05
C SER A 64 3.49 9.17 -13.09
N LEU A 65 2.78 9.17 -11.98
CA LEU A 65 1.51 8.47 -11.78
C LEU A 65 0.42 9.47 -11.41
N SER A 66 -0.75 9.26 -11.95
CA SER A 66 -2.00 9.89 -11.52
C SER A 66 -3.03 8.78 -11.32
N ILE A 67 -3.36 8.49 -10.07
CA ILE A 67 -4.18 7.36 -9.68
C ILE A 67 -5.40 7.87 -8.91
N LEU A 68 -6.53 7.22 -9.18
CA LEU A 68 -7.84 7.55 -8.63
C LEU A 68 -8.50 6.31 -8.06
N THR A 69 -9.20 6.49 -6.94
CA THR A 69 -10.07 5.48 -6.31
C THR A 69 -11.39 6.11 -5.85
N ASP A 70 -12.23 5.34 -5.18
CA ASP A 70 -13.38 5.83 -4.42
C ASP A 70 -12.97 5.95 -2.94
N GLU A 71 -12.78 7.18 -2.47
CA GLU A 71 -12.32 7.49 -1.13
C GLU A 71 -13.28 7.09 -0.01
N THR A 72 -14.54 6.83 -0.38
CA THR A 72 -15.54 6.34 0.59
C THR A 72 -15.38 4.86 0.90
N LEU A 73 -14.67 4.13 0.03
CA LEU A 73 -14.40 2.71 0.16
C LEU A 73 -12.92 2.42 0.44
N LEU A 74 -12.02 3.14 -0.22
CA LEU A 74 -10.57 2.96 -0.13
C LEU A 74 -9.87 4.32 -0.19
N GLU A 75 -9.34 4.78 0.94
CA GLU A 75 -8.65 6.06 1.07
C GLU A 75 -7.16 5.90 0.83
N ILE A 76 -6.60 6.60 -0.17
CA ILE A 76 -5.15 6.64 -0.39
C ILE A 76 -4.52 7.58 0.64
N LYS A 77 -3.60 7.08 1.44
CA LYS A 77 -2.85 7.86 2.46
C LYS A 77 -1.53 8.38 1.91
N SER A 78 -0.82 7.55 1.18
CA SER A 78 0.49 7.90 0.61
C SER A 78 0.88 6.94 -0.53
N VAL A 79 2.03 7.22 -1.15
CA VAL A 79 2.74 6.28 -2.03
C VAL A 79 4.16 6.12 -1.53
N THR A 80 4.67 4.92 -1.60
CA THR A 80 6.07 4.62 -1.28
C THR A 80 6.75 3.89 -2.45
N VAL A 81 8.04 4.12 -2.60
CA VAL A 81 8.92 3.34 -3.48
C VAL A 81 9.80 2.35 -2.71
N ALA A 82 9.68 2.31 -1.38
CA ALA A 82 10.45 1.40 -0.54
C ALA A 82 10.19 -0.06 -0.95
N GLY A 83 11.27 -0.84 -1.11
CA GLY A 83 11.20 -2.24 -1.53
C GLY A 83 10.72 -2.46 -2.98
N THR A 84 10.75 -1.44 -3.83
CA THR A 84 10.39 -1.53 -5.25
C THR A 84 11.59 -1.34 -6.15
N ALA A 85 11.41 -1.48 -7.47
CA ALA A 85 12.45 -1.19 -8.45
C ALA A 85 12.87 0.29 -8.48
N ALA A 86 12.05 1.19 -7.94
CA ALA A 86 12.34 2.61 -7.83
C ALA A 86 12.91 3.01 -6.44
N ALA A 87 13.23 2.06 -5.56
CA ALA A 87 13.70 2.35 -4.20
C ALA A 87 14.99 3.19 -4.13
N ALA A 88 15.83 3.13 -5.18
CA ALA A 88 17.07 3.90 -5.30
C ALA A 88 16.89 5.26 -6.01
N ALA A 89 15.66 5.72 -6.22
CA ALA A 89 15.40 7.00 -6.88
C ALA A 89 16.02 8.17 -6.10
N GLN A 90 16.63 9.10 -6.82
CA GLN A 90 17.18 10.31 -6.22
C GLN A 90 16.10 11.33 -5.83
N TRP A 91 14.94 11.23 -6.45
CA TRP A 91 13.77 12.00 -6.08
C TRP A 91 12.50 11.18 -6.26
N ALA A 92 11.66 11.18 -5.26
CA ALA A 92 10.33 10.61 -5.29
C ALA A 92 9.42 11.43 -4.38
N ASP A 93 8.35 11.99 -4.92
CA ASP A 93 7.43 12.83 -4.14
C ASP A 93 6.04 12.83 -4.78
N GLY A 94 5.04 13.11 -3.97
CA GLY A 94 3.67 13.16 -4.44
C GLY A 94 2.72 13.87 -3.50
N THR A 95 1.51 14.08 -3.98
CA THR A 95 0.46 14.77 -3.23
C THR A 95 -0.83 13.98 -3.32
N VAL A 96 -1.45 13.77 -2.17
CA VAL A 96 -2.79 13.19 -2.04
C VAL A 96 -3.82 14.33 -2.09
N PHE A 97 -4.88 14.15 -2.85
CA PHE A 97 -5.94 15.12 -3.07
C PHE A 97 -7.31 14.52 -2.71
N ASP A 98 -8.28 15.40 -2.55
CA ASP A 98 -9.70 15.07 -2.42
C ASP A 98 -9.97 14.04 -1.32
N GLY A 99 -9.32 14.19 -0.15
CA GLY A 99 -9.53 13.32 1.00
C GLY A 99 -9.06 11.87 0.81
N GLY A 100 -8.06 11.64 -0.04
CA GLY A 100 -7.53 10.29 -0.31
C GLY A 100 -8.10 9.64 -1.58
N ARG A 101 -8.92 10.38 -2.36
CA ARG A 101 -9.47 9.89 -3.60
C ARG A 101 -8.45 9.79 -4.72
N ARG A 102 -7.52 10.74 -4.77
CA ARG A 102 -6.53 10.88 -5.84
C ARG A 102 -5.14 11.06 -5.30
N ILE A 103 -4.17 10.52 -6.01
CA ILE A 103 -2.76 10.83 -5.80
C ILE A 103 -2.08 11.15 -7.12
N THR A 104 -1.17 12.12 -7.08
CA THR A 104 -0.15 12.33 -8.12
C THR A 104 1.20 12.05 -7.51
N TYR A 105 2.03 11.30 -8.21
CA TYR A 105 3.35 10.90 -7.71
C TYR A 105 4.36 10.92 -8.83
N GLY A 106 5.53 11.51 -8.58
CA GLY A 106 6.62 11.58 -9.54
C GLY A 106 7.88 10.94 -8.99
N VAL A 107 8.63 10.31 -9.86
CA VAL A 107 9.90 9.65 -9.54
C VAL A 107 10.94 9.98 -10.59
N VAL A 108 12.14 10.36 -10.13
CA VAL A 108 13.33 10.53 -10.97
C VAL A 108 14.43 9.65 -10.41
N MET A 109 14.91 8.69 -11.22
CA MET A 109 15.93 7.74 -10.80
C MET A 109 17.28 8.41 -10.60
N THR A 110 17.65 9.35 -11.49
CA THR A 110 18.89 10.11 -11.39
C THR A 110 18.78 11.47 -12.06
N TYR A 111 19.50 12.46 -11.55
CA TYR A 111 19.72 13.76 -12.21
C TYR A 111 21.03 13.78 -12.99
N ASP A 112 21.90 12.77 -12.84
CA ASP A 112 23.12 12.62 -13.59
C ASP A 112 22.84 11.87 -14.90
N PRO A 113 22.87 12.53 -16.06
CA PRO A 113 22.64 11.89 -17.36
C PRO A 113 23.70 10.86 -17.75
N PHE A 114 24.82 10.81 -17.01
CA PHE A 114 25.90 9.83 -17.21
C PHE A 114 25.80 8.62 -16.27
N ASP A 115 24.89 8.66 -15.28
CA ASP A 115 24.66 7.51 -14.41
C ASP A 115 23.72 6.48 -15.08
N VAL A 116 24.33 5.64 -15.90
CA VAL A 116 23.63 4.57 -16.63
C VAL A 116 23.12 3.43 -15.72
N ASN A 117 23.45 3.44 -14.44
CA ASN A 117 23.05 2.39 -13.48
C ASN A 117 21.77 2.76 -12.73
N ALA A 118 21.49 4.04 -12.52
CA ALA A 118 20.31 4.50 -11.83
C ALA A 118 19.07 4.51 -12.73
N LYS A 119 18.52 3.32 -12.96
CA LYS A 119 17.35 3.10 -13.84
C LYS A 119 16.51 1.91 -13.36
N ILE A 120 15.25 1.92 -13.72
CA ILE A 120 14.39 0.74 -13.64
C ILE A 120 14.67 -0.10 -14.90
N ARG A 121 15.07 -1.35 -14.71
CA ARG A 121 15.36 -2.24 -15.85
C ARG A 121 14.09 -2.65 -16.57
N ALA A 122 14.19 -2.90 -17.86
CA ALA A 122 13.12 -3.52 -18.64
C ALA A 122 12.72 -4.89 -18.06
N GLY A 123 11.46 -5.26 -18.20
CA GLY A 123 10.91 -6.52 -17.71
C GLY A 123 9.40 -6.48 -17.57
N THR A 124 8.84 -7.55 -17.01
CA THR A 124 7.41 -7.70 -16.75
C THR A 124 7.13 -7.85 -15.26
N GLY A 125 5.98 -7.39 -14.80
CA GLY A 125 5.56 -7.51 -13.40
C GLY A 125 6.37 -6.68 -12.41
N ILE A 126 7.09 -5.67 -12.88
CA ILE A 126 7.99 -4.86 -12.06
C ILE A 126 7.16 -3.99 -11.12
N VAL A 127 7.32 -4.15 -9.80
CA VAL A 127 6.72 -3.23 -8.83
C VAL A 127 7.54 -1.94 -8.81
N ILE A 128 6.91 -0.81 -9.17
CA ILE A 128 7.57 0.51 -9.25
C ILE A 128 7.16 1.45 -8.12
N ALA A 129 6.00 1.24 -7.54
CA ALA A 129 5.48 1.99 -6.39
C ALA A 129 4.45 1.13 -5.64
N LYS A 130 4.10 1.53 -4.44
CA LYS A 130 3.02 0.94 -3.66
C LYS A 130 2.13 2.06 -3.13
N LEU A 131 0.82 1.98 -3.36
CA LEU A 131 -0.14 2.82 -2.67
C LEU A 131 -0.29 2.29 -1.25
N VAL A 132 -0.28 3.18 -0.27
CA VAL A 132 -0.63 2.86 1.11
C VAL A 132 -2.04 3.38 1.34
N CYS A 133 -2.97 2.49 1.65
CA CYS A 133 -4.40 2.79 1.71
C CYS A 133 -5.02 2.33 3.03
N ASP A 134 -6.07 3.04 3.44
CA ASP A 134 -6.98 2.59 4.50
C ASP A 134 -8.32 2.17 3.87
N VAL A 135 -8.83 1.00 4.24
CA VAL A 135 -10.14 0.52 3.83
C VAL A 135 -11.20 1.19 4.67
N LYS A 136 -12.10 1.96 4.03
CA LYS A 136 -13.21 2.66 4.67
C LYS A 136 -14.55 1.93 4.53
N ALA A 137 -14.63 0.97 3.62
CA ALA A 137 -15.82 0.15 3.48
C ALA A 137 -16.15 -0.57 4.79
N THR A 138 -17.43 -0.63 5.11
CA THR A 138 -17.98 -1.27 6.32
C THR A 138 -18.69 -2.59 6.02
N ALA A 139 -18.65 -3.03 4.76
CA ALA A 139 -19.23 -4.28 4.27
C ALA A 139 -18.48 -4.76 3.02
N GLU A 140 -18.67 -6.00 2.65
CA GLU A 140 -18.12 -6.58 1.42
C GLU A 140 -18.50 -5.76 0.18
N THR A 141 -17.51 -5.44 -0.62
CA THR A 141 -17.70 -4.69 -1.86
C THR A 141 -16.45 -4.80 -2.75
N THR A 142 -16.47 -4.12 -3.89
CA THR A 142 -15.32 -3.98 -4.76
C THR A 142 -15.06 -2.51 -5.08
N VAL A 143 -13.81 -2.12 -5.15
CA VAL A 143 -13.41 -0.79 -5.56
C VAL A 143 -12.40 -0.86 -6.70
N SER A 144 -12.52 0.05 -7.67
CA SER A 144 -11.58 0.16 -8.78
C SER A 144 -10.52 1.19 -8.47
N VAL A 145 -9.25 0.80 -8.59
CA VAL A 145 -8.09 1.71 -8.56
C VAL A 145 -7.61 1.89 -9.98
N ARG A 146 -7.67 3.11 -10.50
CA ARG A 146 -7.45 3.38 -11.93
C ARG A 146 -6.46 4.50 -12.17
N PHE A 147 -5.78 4.41 -13.30
CA PHE A 147 -4.90 5.46 -13.80
C PHE A 147 -5.74 6.46 -14.60
N GLU A 148 -5.70 7.72 -14.22
CA GLU A 148 -6.48 8.76 -14.90
C GLU A 148 -5.68 10.06 -15.01
N ASP A 149 -5.48 10.51 -16.22
CA ASP A 149 -4.85 11.80 -16.49
C ASP A 149 -5.79 12.94 -16.08
N VAL A 150 -5.27 13.90 -15.35
CA VAL A 150 -6.03 15.07 -14.90
C VAL A 150 -5.61 16.27 -15.72
N PRO A 151 -6.53 16.89 -16.48
CA PRO A 151 -6.25 18.16 -17.13
C PRO A 151 -6.03 19.26 -16.08
N ALA A 152 -5.23 20.27 -16.42
CA ALA A 152 -5.09 21.45 -15.57
C ALA A 152 -6.47 22.11 -15.34
N ALA A 153 -6.81 22.34 -14.06
CA ALA A 153 -8.14 22.82 -13.68
C ALA A 153 -8.43 24.27 -14.15
N ASN A 154 -7.39 25.05 -14.45
CA ASN A 154 -7.52 26.40 -15.00
C ASN A 154 -6.25 26.80 -15.76
N PRO A 155 -6.30 27.85 -16.62
CA PRO A 155 -5.16 28.32 -17.41
C PRO A 155 -3.94 28.79 -16.59
N GLN A 156 -4.10 29.07 -15.29
CA GLN A 156 -3.02 29.43 -14.38
C GLN A 156 -2.40 28.23 -13.67
N GLN A 157 -3.09 27.09 -13.64
CA GLN A 157 -2.54 25.81 -13.21
C GLN A 157 -1.86 25.11 -14.39
N THR A 158 -0.56 25.32 -14.52
CA THR A 158 0.25 24.80 -15.63
C THR A 158 0.61 23.31 -15.52
N ALA A 159 0.18 22.62 -14.47
CA ALA A 159 0.48 21.21 -14.24
C ALA A 159 -0.78 20.35 -14.40
N SER A 160 -0.88 19.64 -15.53
CA SER A 160 -1.72 18.44 -15.62
C SER A 160 -0.99 17.28 -14.96
N ALA A 161 -1.72 16.49 -14.16
CA ALA A 161 -1.18 15.22 -13.65
C ALA A 161 -1.40 14.15 -14.73
N LYS A 162 -0.33 13.52 -15.18
CA LYS A 162 -0.36 12.49 -16.22
C LYS A 162 0.39 11.25 -15.79
N ASN A 163 -0.06 10.13 -16.32
CA ASN A 163 0.70 8.90 -16.28
C ASN A 163 1.72 8.92 -17.41
N VAL A 164 3.00 9.00 -17.07
CA VAL A 164 4.10 9.12 -18.05
C VAL A 164 5.25 8.23 -17.63
N LEU A 165 5.84 7.54 -18.58
CA LEU A 165 7.10 6.82 -18.45
C LEU A 165 8.15 7.55 -19.29
N VAL A 166 9.37 7.69 -18.81
CA VAL A 166 10.46 8.36 -19.48
C VAL A 166 11.61 7.40 -19.68
N GLY A 167 11.98 7.18 -20.95
CA GLY A 167 13.08 6.31 -21.37
C GLY A 167 14.43 7.00 -21.38
N GLU A 168 15.42 6.35 -21.99
CA GLU A 168 16.84 6.75 -22.00
C GLU A 168 17.09 8.12 -22.63
N GLU A 169 16.32 8.48 -23.65
CA GLU A 169 16.49 9.77 -24.32
C GLU A 169 15.78 10.94 -23.62
N GLY A 170 15.21 10.70 -22.45
CA GLY A 170 14.39 11.70 -21.73
C GLY A 170 13.04 11.96 -22.39
N LEU A 171 12.63 11.11 -23.34
CA LEU A 171 11.36 11.21 -24.05
C LEU A 171 10.29 10.33 -23.41
N PRO A 172 9.01 10.76 -23.49
CA PRO A 172 7.91 9.94 -23.01
C PRO A 172 7.74 8.70 -23.90
N LEU A 173 7.50 7.56 -23.24
CA LEU A 173 7.26 6.28 -23.90
C LEU A 173 5.76 6.06 -24.13
N PRO A 174 5.39 5.32 -25.19
CA PRO A 174 4.03 4.84 -25.37
C PRO A 174 3.61 4.03 -24.16
N LEU A 175 2.41 4.26 -23.66
CA LEU A 175 1.92 3.67 -22.41
C LEU A 175 0.45 3.29 -22.55
N THR A 176 0.11 2.07 -22.11
CA THR A 176 -1.25 1.67 -21.79
C THR A 176 -1.40 1.54 -20.26
N SER A 177 -2.61 1.67 -19.76
CA SER A 177 -2.88 1.46 -18.34
C SER A 177 -4.08 0.54 -18.13
N GLN A 178 -4.02 -0.27 -17.09
CA GLN A 178 -5.08 -1.19 -16.70
C GLN A 178 -5.43 -0.96 -15.23
N ALA A 179 -6.69 -0.65 -14.98
CA ALA A 179 -7.22 -0.53 -13.62
C ALA A 179 -7.16 -1.87 -12.88
N GLY A 180 -6.93 -1.82 -11.58
CA GLY A 180 -7.08 -2.96 -10.69
C GLY A 180 -8.43 -2.94 -9.99
N THR A 181 -8.93 -4.12 -9.66
CA THR A 181 -10.09 -4.32 -8.80
C THR A 181 -9.60 -4.78 -7.43
N ILE A 182 -9.95 -4.04 -6.39
CA ILE A 182 -9.71 -4.44 -5.00
C ILE A 182 -11.03 -4.99 -4.48
N THR A 183 -11.04 -6.26 -4.11
CA THR A 183 -12.16 -6.90 -3.44
C THR A 183 -12.01 -6.67 -1.95
N ILE A 184 -12.98 -6.01 -1.35
CA ILE A 184 -13.06 -5.79 0.10
C ILE A 184 -14.01 -6.86 0.62
N GLN A 185 -13.53 -7.69 1.53
CA GLN A 185 -14.29 -8.78 2.13
C GLN A 185 -14.37 -8.59 3.64
N GLU A 186 -15.37 -9.19 4.27
CA GLU A 186 -15.36 -9.30 5.72
C GLU A 186 -14.19 -10.19 6.14
N THR A 187 -13.51 -9.78 7.20
CA THR A 187 -12.41 -10.57 7.75
C THR A 187 -12.95 -11.95 8.11
N SER A 188 -12.57 -12.96 7.35
CA SER A 188 -12.97 -14.34 7.63
C SER A 188 -11.99 -14.95 8.60
N GLY A 189 -12.45 -15.23 9.80
CA GLY A 189 -11.61 -15.87 10.82
C GLY A 189 -12.42 -16.22 12.05
N PRO A 190 -11.84 -16.98 12.98
CA PRO A 190 -12.47 -17.23 14.27
C PRO A 190 -12.72 -15.89 14.98
N VAL A 191 -13.89 -15.76 15.56
CA VAL A 191 -14.28 -14.60 16.36
C VAL A 191 -13.84 -14.86 17.81
N PHE A 192 -12.99 -13.99 18.34
CA PHE A 192 -12.45 -14.10 19.69
C PHE A 192 -12.27 -12.71 20.32
N ILE A 193 -11.96 -12.64 21.59
CA ILE A 193 -11.53 -11.42 22.28
C ILE A 193 -10.03 -11.55 22.54
N ARG A 194 -9.21 -10.62 22.03
CA ARG A 194 -7.77 -10.63 22.31
C ARG A 194 -7.53 -10.34 23.79
N GLY A 195 -6.72 -11.17 24.44
CA GLY A 195 -6.49 -11.15 25.87
C GLY A 195 -7.31 -12.19 26.65
N ASP A 196 -8.38 -12.75 26.10
CA ASP A 196 -9.17 -13.84 26.69
C ASP A 196 -8.52 -15.19 26.36
N SER A 197 -7.47 -15.52 27.09
CA SER A 197 -6.67 -16.73 26.86
C SER A 197 -7.35 -18.01 27.31
N ASN A 198 -8.21 -17.94 28.33
CA ASN A 198 -8.93 -19.06 28.89
C ASN A 198 -10.33 -19.27 28.28
N ASN A 199 -10.75 -18.35 27.42
CA ASN A 199 -12.03 -18.33 26.69
C ASN A 199 -13.25 -18.29 27.62
N ASP A 200 -13.18 -17.51 28.71
CA ASP A 200 -14.30 -17.30 29.64
C ASP A 200 -15.10 -16.02 29.34
N THR A 201 -14.76 -15.28 28.27
CA THR A 201 -15.35 -14.03 27.80
C THR A 201 -15.03 -12.78 28.63
N GLU A 202 -14.23 -12.89 29.65
CA GLU A 202 -13.71 -11.77 30.44
C GLU A 202 -12.20 -11.63 30.16
N VAL A 203 -11.69 -10.41 30.13
CA VAL A 203 -10.25 -10.17 29.99
C VAL A 203 -9.72 -9.64 31.30
N ASP A 204 -9.08 -10.50 32.07
CA ASP A 204 -8.61 -10.19 33.40
C ASP A 204 -7.28 -10.88 33.77
N ILE A 205 -6.90 -10.91 35.05
CA ILE A 205 -5.64 -11.50 35.50
C ILE A 205 -5.58 -13.01 35.27
N SER A 206 -6.74 -13.69 35.22
CA SER A 206 -6.79 -15.15 35.04
C SER A 206 -6.23 -15.57 33.69
N ASP A 207 -6.36 -14.70 32.64
CA ASP A 207 -5.82 -14.94 31.31
C ASP A 207 -4.29 -14.92 31.31
N ALA A 208 -3.71 -13.90 31.96
CA ALA A 208 -2.26 -13.85 32.11
C ALA A 208 -1.73 -15.06 32.84
N VAL A 209 -2.42 -15.51 33.90
CA VAL A 209 -2.05 -16.72 34.66
C VAL A 209 -2.21 -17.97 33.80
N PHE A 210 -3.31 -18.08 33.02
CA PHE A 210 -3.56 -19.19 32.13
C PHE A 210 -2.47 -19.28 31.04
N HIS A 211 -2.15 -18.18 30.40
CA HIS A 211 -1.10 -18.10 29.40
C HIS A 211 0.27 -18.48 29.94
N LEU A 212 0.67 -17.97 31.13
CA LEU A 212 1.92 -18.36 31.79
C LEU A 212 1.92 -19.85 32.22
N GLY A 213 0.76 -20.38 32.63
CA GLY A 213 0.58 -21.80 32.91
C GLY A 213 0.86 -22.67 31.66
N TYR A 214 0.34 -22.26 30.50
CA TYR A 214 0.63 -22.92 29.24
C TYR A 214 2.12 -22.88 28.91
N LEU A 215 2.74 -21.70 28.95
CA LEU A 215 4.13 -21.52 28.54
C LEU A 215 5.15 -22.27 29.42
N PHE A 216 4.94 -22.29 30.74
CA PHE A 216 6.00 -22.69 31.67
C PHE A 216 5.66 -23.88 32.56
N LEU A 217 4.38 -24.22 32.70
CA LEU A 217 3.96 -25.26 33.67
C LEU A 217 3.35 -26.48 32.96
N GLY A 218 3.30 -26.52 31.64
CA GLY A 218 2.64 -27.58 30.88
C GLY A 218 1.12 -27.59 31.08
N GLY A 219 0.53 -26.41 31.31
CA GLY A 219 -0.91 -26.20 31.38
C GLY A 219 -1.64 -26.50 30.08
N GLU A 220 -2.95 -26.32 30.11
CA GLU A 220 -3.80 -26.51 28.91
C GLU A 220 -3.42 -25.52 27.82
N THR A 221 -3.50 -25.99 26.54
CA THR A 221 -3.32 -25.13 25.38
C THR A 221 -4.50 -24.17 25.29
N PRO A 222 -4.27 -22.86 25.07
CA PRO A 222 -5.34 -21.91 24.85
C PRO A 222 -6.25 -22.36 23.70
N PRO A 223 -7.58 -22.30 23.86
CA PRO A 223 -8.53 -22.63 22.79
C PRO A 223 -8.33 -21.78 21.55
N CYS A 224 -7.90 -20.53 21.72
CA CYS A 224 -7.52 -19.63 20.65
C CYS A 224 -6.11 -19.06 20.93
N LEU A 225 -5.12 -19.49 20.15
CA LEU A 225 -3.74 -18.99 20.30
C LEU A 225 -3.66 -17.49 19.99
N LYS A 226 -4.47 -16.99 19.03
CA LYS A 226 -4.56 -15.56 18.70
C LYS A 226 -5.07 -14.71 19.88
N ALA A 227 -5.97 -15.25 20.71
CA ALA A 227 -6.42 -14.56 21.92
C ALA A 227 -5.31 -14.41 22.95
N SER A 228 -4.37 -15.35 22.97
CA SER A 228 -3.23 -15.36 23.88
C SER A 228 -2.02 -14.55 23.38
N ASP A 229 -1.98 -14.16 22.12
CA ASP A 229 -1.04 -13.19 21.55
C ASP A 229 -1.56 -11.77 21.83
N MET A 230 -1.26 -11.29 23.02
CA MET A 230 -1.90 -10.09 23.59
C MET A 230 -1.32 -8.79 23.04
N ASP A 231 -0.10 -8.82 22.53
CA ASP A 231 0.56 -7.66 21.91
C ASP A 231 0.53 -7.69 20.36
N ASP A 232 -0.10 -8.75 19.77
CA ASP A 232 -0.33 -8.92 18.34
C ASP A 232 0.98 -8.97 17.51
N ASN A 233 1.98 -9.67 18.07
CA ASN A 233 3.29 -9.81 17.40
C ASN A 233 3.44 -11.13 16.62
N GLY A 234 2.46 -12.02 16.65
CA GLY A 234 2.42 -13.31 15.97
C GLY A 234 3.16 -14.43 16.70
N ALA A 235 3.53 -14.25 17.96
CA ALA A 235 4.24 -15.22 18.77
C ALA A 235 3.64 -15.32 20.18
N LEU A 236 3.65 -16.53 20.77
CA LEU A 236 3.22 -16.74 22.15
C LEU A 236 4.42 -16.75 23.07
N GLU A 237 4.58 -15.72 23.86
CA GLU A 237 5.72 -15.55 24.75
C GLU A 237 5.36 -14.81 26.06
N ILE A 238 6.32 -14.67 26.95
CA ILE A 238 6.08 -14.03 28.27
C ILE A 238 5.65 -12.56 28.13
N THR A 239 6.02 -11.90 27.04
CA THR A 239 5.65 -10.51 26.75
C THR A 239 4.16 -10.31 26.65
N ASP A 240 3.40 -11.30 26.18
CA ASP A 240 1.94 -11.26 26.11
C ASP A 240 1.31 -11.07 27.50
N ALA A 241 1.71 -11.92 28.45
CA ALA A 241 1.22 -11.79 29.82
C ALA A 241 1.64 -10.45 30.44
N ILE A 242 2.86 -9.99 30.19
CA ILE A 242 3.35 -8.69 30.68
C ILE A 242 2.54 -7.56 30.04
N TYR A 243 2.20 -7.65 28.75
CA TYR A 243 1.40 -6.66 28.05
C TYR A 243 0.02 -6.52 28.67
N LEU A 244 -0.68 -7.65 28.89
CA LEU A 244 -1.99 -7.66 29.52
C LEU A 244 -1.95 -7.11 30.94
N LEU A 245 -0.98 -7.53 31.77
CA LEU A 245 -0.84 -7.04 33.14
C LEU A 245 -0.55 -5.53 33.20
N ASN A 246 0.25 -5.01 32.27
CA ASN A 246 0.48 -3.58 32.14
C ASN A 246 -0.80 -2.82 31.80
N TYR A 247 -1.61 -3.34 30.87
CA TYR A 247 -2.90 -2.76 30.52
C TYR A 247 -3.84 -2.74 31.75
N LEU A 248 -4.00 -3.87 32.41
CA LEU A 248 -4.94 -4.01 33.53
C LEU A 248 -4.59 -3.17 34.77
N PHE A 249 -3.31 -3.04 35.10
CA PHE A 249 -2.88 -2.52 36.42
C PHE A 249 -2.00 -1.27 36.35
N LEU A 250 -1.34 -1.00 35.25
CA LEU A 250 -0.34 0.07 35.15
C LEU A 250 -0.69 1.18 34.16
N GLY A 251 -1.88 1.10 33.52
CA GLY A 251 -2.29 2.04 32.50
C GLY A 251 -1.43 1.96 31.23
N GLY A 252 -0.96 0.77 30.89
CA GLY A 252 -0.23 0.49 29.66
C GLY A 252 -1.09 0.66 28.41
N SER A 253 -0.52 0.33 27.24
CA SER A 253 -1.22 0.41 25.96
C SER A 253 -2.46 -0.47 25.97
N ILE A 254 -3.51 -0.02 25.28
CA ILE A 254 -4.72 -0.84 25.08
C ILE A 254 -4.37 -2.10 24.30
N VAL A 255 -5.02 -3.21 24.63
CA VAL A 255 -4.89 -4.47 23.88
C VAL A 255 -5.33 -4.24 22.43
N PRO A 256 -4.55 -4.73 21.43
CA PRO A 256 -4.91 -4.59 20.01
C PRO A 256 -6.23 -5.30 19.67
N PRO A 257 -6.89 -4.94 18.56
CA PRO A 257 -8.08 -5.64 18.09
C PRO A 257 -7.84 -7.15 17.85
N PRO A 258 -8.89 -7.97 18.02
CA PRO A 258 -10.24 -7.64 18.48
C PRO A 258 -10.33 -7.50 20.00
N PHE A 259 -10.52 -6.28 20.46
CA PHE A 259 -10.66 -5.93 21.88
C PHE A 259 -11.34 -4.55 21.99
N PRO A 260 -12.25 -4.30 22.96
CA PRO A 260 -12.77 -5.25 23.95
C PRO A 260 -13.91 -6.13 23.42
N GLU A 261 -14.42 -5.87 22.23
CA GLU A 261 -15.50 -6.61 21.61
C GLU A 261 -14.98 -7.81 20.83
N PRO A 262 -15.72 -8.93 20.81
CA PRO A 262 -15.35 -10.08 19.99
C PRO A 262 -15.30 -9.72 18.51
N GLY A 263 -14.32 -10.21 17.80
CA GLY A 263 -14.17 -10.00 16.36
C GLY A 263 -13.16 -10.96 15.73
N PRO A 264 -13.05 -10.94 14.42
CA PRO A 264 -11.97 -11.61 13.71
C PRO A 264 -10.66 -10.85 13.89
N ASP A 265 -9.54 -11.54 13.75
CA ASP A 265 -8.21 -10.95 13.80
C ASP A 265 -7.95 -10.09 12.55
N PRO A 266 -7.66 -8.79 12.70
CA PRO A 266 -7.32 -7.95 11.56
C PRO A 266 -5.88 -8.15 11.07
N THR A 267 -5.02 -8.81 11.88
CA THR A 267 -3.60 -9.00 11.59
C THR A 267 -3.34 -10.42 11.12
N PRO A 268 -2.76 -10.64 9.93
CA PRO A 268 -2.46 -11.98 9.45
C PRO A 268 -1.27 -12.58 10.21
N ASP A 269 -1.47 -13.76 10.80
CA ASP A 269 -0.44 -14.60 11.41
C ASP A 269 -0.80 -16.09 11.26
N ASP A 270 0.10 -16.99 11.71
CA ASP A 270 -0.07 -18.44 11.62
C ASP A 270 -0.68 -19.06 12.88
N LEU A 271 -1.09 -18.26 13.85
CA LEU A 271 -1.70 -18.75 15.08
C LEU A 271 -3.13 -19.26 14.81
N SER A 272 -3.48 -20.38 15.43
CA SER A 272 -4.78 -21.02 15.21
C SER A 272 -5.74 -20.80 16.38
N CYS A 273 -7.05 -20.79 16.09
CA CYS A 273 -8.12 -20.91 17.08
C CYS A 273 -8.93 -22.17 16.81
N ASN A 274 -9.26 -22.89 17.88
CA ASN A 274 -10.10 -24.10 17.85
C ASN A 274 -11.34 -23.87 18.74
N LEU A 275 -12.05 -22.77 18.46
CA LEU A 275 -13.27 -22.36 19.18
C LEU A 275 -14.50 -23.13 18.75
#